data_703cfae259bff6b318125954bd3cbb3e
#
_entry.id   703cfae259bff6b318125954bd3cbb3e
#
_cell.length_a   1.000
_cell.length_b   1.000
_cell.length_c   1.000
_cell.angle_alpha   90.00
_cell.angle_beta   90.00
_cell.angle_gamma   90.00
#
_symmetry.space_group_name_H-M   'P 1'
#
loop_
_entity.id
_entity.type
_entity.pdbx_description
1 polymer ?
#
loop_
_entity_poly.entity_id
_entity_poly.type
_entity_poly.pdbx_seq_one_letter_code
_entity_poly.pdbx_strand_id
1 'polypeptide(L)'
;MKDSKKEIGKVQQMMEFINENIISVSALGVSLVSLFFTIRRELKSIIRISIKPCQGECVYFTRVDNLICYGIIVCRVKITNKSNTACGINDIYLKLGNEEYEAEPFNKIVVTNSDDIKFLNIHTHIPEYMRLNSENIFNNLLLQPYETREVYITFSSSISFPKEIVFWGKKAKLKMTVANRKFSSKVRVQLISGAL
;
A
#
# COMPACT_ATOMS: atom_id res chain seq x y z
N MET A 1 -10.60 -63.65 20.81
CA MET A 1 -11.87 -63.79 20.03
C MET A 1 -13.08 -62.99 20.54
N LYS A 2 -13.06 -62.45 21.77
CA LYS A 2 -14.18 -61.65 22.28
C LYS A 2 -14.14 -60.17 21.81
N ASP A 3 -12.96 -59.61 21.52
CA ASP A 3 -12.83 -58.19 21.14
C ASP A 3 -13.30 -57.90 19.70
N SER A 4 -13.06 -58.79 18.76
CA SER A 4 -13.47 -58.61 17.36
C SER A 4 -15.01 -58.61 17.17
N LYS A 5 -15.76 -59.34 18.01
CA LYS A 5 -17.22 -59.28 17.97
C LYS A 5 -17.82 -57.97 18.50
N LYS A 6 -17.11 -57.32 19.43
CA LYS A 6 -17.52 -56.04 20.01
C LYS A 6 -17.27 -54.88 19.05
N GLU A 7 -16.21 -54.93 18.24
CA GLU A 7 -15.93 -53.94 17.19
C GLU A 7 -16.94 -54.08 16.03
N ILE A 8 -17.25 -55.27 15.59
CA ILE A 8 -18.23 -55.51 14.51
C ILE A 8 -19.58 -54.96 14.89
N GLY A 9 -20.02 -55.13 16.16
CA GLY A 9 -21.31 -54.61 16.64
C GLY A 9 -21.34 -53.06 16.64
N LYS A 10 -20.22 -52.40 16.97
CA LYS A 10 -20.14 -50.92 16.92
C LYS A 10 -20.20 -50.38 15.49
N VAL A 11 -19.55 -51.05 14.56
CA VAL A 11 -19.57 -50.66 13.13
C VAL A 11 -20.97 -50.85 12.55
N GLN A 12 -21.68 -51.93 12.89
CA GLN A 12 -23.06 -52.15 12.47
C GLN A 12 -23.99 -51.05 13.00
N GLN A 13 -23.92 -50.73 14.29
CA GLN A 13 -24.76 -49.67 14.88
C GLN A 13 -24.47 -48.30 14.24
N MET A 14 -23.20 -48.03 13.90
CA MET A 14 -22.84 -46.79 13.22
C MET A 14 -23.36 -46.74 11.78
N MET A 15 -23.36 -47.86 11.08
CA MET A 15 -23.93 -47.98 9.72
C MET A 15 -25.47 -47.82 9.72
N GLU A 16 -26.18 -48.42 10.69
CA GLU A 16 -27.60 -48.25 10.86
C GLU A 16 -27.98 -46.79 11.17
N PHE A 17 -27.25 -46.15 12.09
CA PHE A 17 -27.44 -44.72 12.41
C PHE A 17 -27.22 -43.82 11.19
N ILE A 18 -26.16 -44.08 10.38
CA ILE A 18 -25.91 -43.33 9.14
C ILE A 18 -27.04 -43.55 8.13
N ASN A 19 -27.56 -44.77 7.99
CA ASN A 19 -28.62 -45.08 7.04
C ASN A 19 -29.97 -44.43 7.43
N GLU A 20 -30.30 -44.42 8.71
CA GLU A 20 -31.51 -43.77 9.22
C GLU A 20 -31.44 -42.23 9.13
N ASN A 21 -30.22 -41.68 9.22
CA ASN A 21 -29.99 -40.23 9.23
C ASN A 21 -29.32 -39.71 7.95
N ILE A 22 -29.35 -40.47 6.86
CA ILE A 22 -28.62 -40.14 5.63
C ILE A 22 -28.92 -38.75 5.09
N ILE A 23 -30.17 -38.31 5.20
CA ILE A 23 -30.61 -36.98 4.77
C ILE A 23 -30.00 -35.91 5.67
N SER A 24 -29.98 -36.12 6.97
CA SER A 24 -29.41 -35.18 7.93
C SER A 24 -27.89 -35.08 7.82
N VAL A 25 -27.21 -36.21 7.62
CA VAL A 25 -25.76 -36.27 7.43
C VAL A 25 -25.36 -35.62 6.12
N SER A 26 -26.11 -35.86 5.04
CA SER A 26 -25.84 -35.20 3.75
C SER A 26 -26.11 -33.71 3.80
N ALA A 27 -27.16 -33.25 4.47
CA ALA A 27 -27.46 -31.84 4.67
C ALA A 27 -26.36 -31.13 5.48
N LEU A 28 -25.86 -31.79 6.53
CA LEU A 28 -24.74 -31.29 7.31
C LEU A 28 -23.47 -31.15 6.45
N GLY A 29 -23.17 -32.16 5.62
CA GLY A 29 -22.05 -32.14 4.68
C GLY A 29 -22.12 -30.96 3.70
N VAL A 30 -23.29 -30.78 3.07
CA VAL A 30 -23.53 -29.65 2.15
C VAL A 30 -23.36 -28.29 2.87
N SER A 31 -23.90 -28.19 4.09
CA SER A 31 -23.80 -26.98 4.90
C SER A 31 -22.34 -26.62 5.25
N LEU A 32 -21.53 -27.61 5.63
CA LEU A 32 -20.11 -27.42 5.92
C LEU A 32 -19.31 -26.99 4.68
N VAL A 33 -19.58 -27.62 3.53
CA VAL A 33 -18.96 -27.24 2.26
C VAL A 33 -19.36 -25.81 1.88
N SER A 34 -20.64 -25.46 1.99
CA SER A 34 -21.10 -24.10 1.72
C SER A 34 -20.47 -23.06 2.64
N LEU A 35 -20.38 -23.37 3.92
CA LEU A 35 -19.71 -22.51 4.92
C LEU A 35 -18.24 -22.32 4.58
N PHE A 36 -17.53 -23.38 4.19
CA PHE A 36 -16.13 -23.31 3.78
C PHE A 36 -15.94 -22.38 2.56
N PHE A 37 -16.78 -22.52 1.53
CA PHE A 37 -16.72 -21.64 0.36
C PHE A 37 -17.05 -20.19 0.70
N THR A 38 -18.03 -19.96 1.59
CA THR A 38 -18.38 -18.61 2.07
C THR A 38 -17.22 -17.97 2.80
N ILE A 39 -16.62 -18.66 3.77
CA ILE A 39 -15.46 -18.18 4.51
C ILE A 39 -14.30 -17.88 3.56
N ARG A 40 -14.03 -18.80 2.61
CA ARG A 40 -12.96 -18.59 1.62
C ARG A 40 -13.20 -17.37 0.72
N ARG A 41 -14.46 -17.12 0.34
CA ARG A 41 -14.86 -15.94 -0.44
C ARG A 41 -14.66 -14.66 0.37
N GLU A 42 -15.11 -14.64 1.61
CA GLU A 42 -14.94 -13.50 2.52
C GLU A 42 -13.46 -13.21 2.79
N LEU A 43 -12.64 -14.22 3.03
CA LEU A 43 -11.19 -14.04 3.21
C LEU A 43 -10.50 -13.49 1.96
N LYS A 44 -10.99 -13.81 0.75
CA LYS A 44 -10.49 -13.26 -0.51
C LYS A 44 -10.94 -11.81 -0.75
N SER A 45 -12.08 -11.41 -0.21
CA SER A 45 -12.60 -10.04 -0.33
C SER A 45 -11.86 -9.03 0.57
N ILE A 46 -11.05 -9.52 1.53
CA ILE A 46 -10.25 -8.66 2.38
C ILE A 46 -9.26 -7.86 1.54
N ILE A 47 -9.38 -6.54 1.62
CA ILE A 47 -8.50 -5.61 0.92
C ILE A 47 -7.07 -5.79 1.45
N ARG A 48 -6.13 -6.04 0.52
CA ARG A 48 -4.70 -6.21 0.80
C ARG A 48 -3.91 -5.33 -0.16
N ILE A 49 -3.28 -4.30 0.37
CA ILE A 49 -2.43 -3.39 -0.39
C ILE A 49 -0.98 -3.62 -0.02
N SER A 50 -0.12 -3.66 -1.02
CA SER A 50 1.32 -3.65 -0.87
C SER A 50 1.87 -2.33 -1.42
N ILE A 51 2.59 -1.59 -0.59
CA ILE A 51 3.26 -0.36 -0.96
C ILE A 51 4.76 -0.65 -0.92
N LYS A 52 5.42 -0.60 -2.07
CA LYS A 52 6.86 -0.79 -2.19
C LYS A 52 7.47 0.48 -2.74
N PRO A 53 8.41 1.07 -2.03
CA PRO A 53 9.18 2.16 -2.58
C PRO A 53 10.00 1.71 -3.80
N CYS A 54 10.15 2.57 -4.79
CA CYS A 54 11.03 2.35 -5.93
C CYS A 54 12.45 2.80 -5.57
N GLN A 55 13.45 2.34 -6.29
CA GLN A 55 14.86 2.71 -6.06
C GLN A 55 15.06 4.22 -6.28
N GLY A 56 15.67 4.94 -5.33
CA GLY A 56 15.75 6.41 -5.31
C GLY A 56 14.49 7.10 -4.79
N GLU A 57 13.83 6.58 -3.85
CA GLU A 57 12.43 6.48 -3.50
C GLU A 57 11.72 7.74 -3.06
N CYS A 58 12.33 8.45 -2.13
CA CYS A 58 11.81 9.73 -1.64
C CYS A 58 12.94 10.73 -1.65
N VAL A 59 12.82 11.70 -2.51
CA VAL A 59 13.83 12.70 -2.75
C VAL A 59 13.33 14.03 -2.22
N TYR A 60 14.14 14.69 -1.43
CA TYR A 60 13.87 16.02 -0.93
C TYR A 60 14.63 17.06 -1.74
N PHE A 61 13.91 18.06 -2.21
CA PHE A 61 14.44 19.22 -2.91
C PHE A 61 14.19 20.46 -2.05
N THR A 62 15.24 21.18 -1.68
CA THR A 62 15.15 22.45 -0.93
C THR A 62 15.02 23.66 -1.83
N ARG A 63 15.57 23.59 -3.04
CA ARG A 63 15.47 24.61 -4.07
C ARG A 63 15.25 23.96 -5.41
N VAL A 64 14.16 24.30 -6.00
CA VAL A 64 13.82 23.99 -7.40
C VAL A 64 13.38 25.30 -8.00
N ASP A 65 13.82 25.60 -9.21
CA ASP A 65 13.34 26.76 -9.94
C ASP A 65 11.83 26.73 -10.03
N ASN A 66 11.17 27.83 -9.66
CA ASN A 66 9.72 27.99 -9.68
C ASN A 66 8.92 27.18 -8.62
N LEU A 67 9.53 26.82 -7.49
CA LEU A 67 8.77 26.31 -6.34
C LEU A 67 7.98 27.43 -5.62
N ILE A 68 6.74 27.12 -5.29
CA ILE A 68 5.88 27.99 -4.45
C ILE A 68 6.15 27.76 -2.96
N CYS A 69 6.78 26.63 -2.60
CA CYS A 69 7.04 26.22 -1.21
C CYS A 69 8.52 26.19 -0.88
N TYR A 70 8.85 26.10 0.42
CA TYR A 70 10.24 26.03 0.91
C TYR A 70 10.94 24.70 0.62
N GLY A 71 10.22 23.68 0.21
CA GLY A 71 10.76 22.41 -0.17
C GLY A 71 9.68 21.42 -0.59
N ILE A 72 10.09 20.43 -1.37
CA ILE A 72 9.23 19.38 -1.87
C ILE A 72 9.87 18.02 -1.64
N ILE A 73 9.06 17.05 -1.19
CA ILE A 73 9.45 15.66 -1.16
C ILE A 73 8.66 14.92 -2.25
N VAL A 74 9.38 14.23 -3.12
CA VAL A 74 8.80 13.39 -4.17
C VAL A 74 9.09 11.93 -3.83
N CYS A 75 8.05 11.13 -3.62
CA CYS A 75 8.14 9.71 -3.33
C CYS A 75 7.66 8.89 -4.52
N ARG A 76 8.53 8.08 -5.13
CA ARG A 76 8.15 7.09 -6.15
C ARG A 76 7.85 5.77 -5.48
N VAL A 77 6.66 5.25 -5.72
CA VAL A 77 6.19 4.00 -5.10
C VAL A 77 5.45 3.13 -6.10
N LYS A 78 5.57 1.83 -5.89
CA LYS A 78 4.78 0.82 -6.57
C LYS A 78 3.69 0.33 -5.63
N ILE A 79 2.43 0.56 -6.00
CA ILE A 79 1.27 0.16 -5.22
C ILE A 79 0.60 -1.01 -5.91
N THR A 80 0.39 -2.10 -5.16
CA THR A 80 -0.23 -3.32 -5.68
C THR A 80 -1.47 -3.63 -4.87
N ASN A 81 -2.61 -3.74 -5.54
CA ASN A 81 -3.81 -4.33 -4.97
C ASN A 81 -3.69 -5.86 -5.04
N LYS A 82 -3.57 -6.54 -3.89
CA LYS A 82 -3.47 -8.01 -3.80
C LYS A 82 -4.81 -8.68 -3.55
N SER A 83 -5.91 -7.92 -3.59
CA SER A 83 -7.27 -8.42 -3.40
C SER A 83 -7.98 -8.66 -4.74
N ASN A 84 -9.03 -9.44 -4.70
CA ASN A 84 -9.89 -9.70 -5.85
C ASN A 84 -10.99 -8.63 -6.07
N THR A 85 -10.97 -7.56 -5.27
CA THR A 85 -11.91 -6.45 -5.35
C THR A 85 -11.16 -5.17 -5.69
N ALA A 86 -11.78 -4.32 -6.50
CA ALA A 86 -11.25 -2.97 -6.75
C ALA A 86 -11.26 -2.16 -5.44
N CYS A 87 -10.28 -1.29 -5.28
CA CYS A 87 -10.16 -0.45 -4.09
C CYS A 87 -9.70 0.96 -4.44
N GLY A 88 -10.29 1.95 -3.77
CA GLY A 88 -9.88 3.35 -3.86
C GLY A 88 -8.89 3.69 -2.75
N ILE A 89 -7.81 4.37 -3.11
CA ILE A 89 -6.89 5.00 -2.17
C ILE A 89 -7.37 6.43 -1.99
N ASN A 90 -7.62 6.83 -0.75
CA ASN A 90 -8.10 8.17 -0.44
C ASN A 90 -6.96 9.02 0.13
N ASP A 91 -6.83 9.06 1.43
CA ASP A 91 -5.87 9.94 2.07
C ASP A 91 -4.45 9.39 1.99
N ILE A 92 -3.50 10.23 1.64
CA ILE A 92 -2.08 9.88 1.55
C ILE A 92 -1.29 10.88 2.39
N TYR A 93 -0.52 10.37 3.35
CA TYR A 93 0.29 11.19 4.26
C TYR A 93 1.72 10.65 4.36
N LEU A 94 2.66 11.56 4.48
CA LEU A 94 4.04 11.27 4.85
C LEU A 94 4.28 11.68 6.30
N LYS A 95 4.60 10.73 7.15
CA LYS A 95 4.98 11.00 8.54
C LYS A 95 6.50 11.11 8.66
N LEU A 96 6.97 12.29 9.06
CA LEU A 96 8.37 12.61 9.35
C LEU A 96 8.49 12.97 10.84
N GLY A 97 9.07 12.07 11.62
CA GLY A 97 9.09 12.27 13.08
C GLY A 97 7.69 12.32 13.68
N ASN A 98 7.33 13.45 14.27
CA ASN A 98 6.00 13.68 14.85
C ASN A 98 5.02 14.39 13.90
N GLU A 99 5.50 14.93 12.80
CA GLU A 99 4.69 15.69 11.84
C GLU A 99 4.16 14.81 10.73
N GLU A 100 2.97 15.15 10.22
CA GLU A 100 2.31 14.48 9.10
C GLU A 100 2.04 15.50 8.00
N TYR A 101 2.46 15.18 6.79
CA TYR A 101 2.30 16.01 5.60
C TYR A 101 1.33 15.30 4.65
N GLU A 102 0.31 16.02 4.22
CA GLU A 102 -0.65 15.53 3.24
C GLU A 102 -0.07 15.56 1.83
N ALA A 103 -0.46 14.58 1.01
CA ALA A 103 -0.07 14.58 -0.39
C ALA A 103 -0.78 15.70 -1.15
N GLU A 104 -0.03 16.41 -1.98
CA GLU A 104 -0.54 17.51 -2.80
C GLU A 104 -0.29 17.26 -4.29
N PRO A 105 -1.15 17.78 -5.17
CA PRO A 105 -0.93 17.68 -6.60
C PRO A 105 0.31 18.47 -7.01
N PHE A 106 1.13 17.88 -7.87
CA PHE A 106 2.40 18.45 -8.31
C PHE A 106 2.26 19.86 -8.92
N ASN A 107 1.22 20.08 -9.70
CA ASN A 107 0.93 21.37 -10.33
C ASN A 107 0.61 22.51 -9.35
N LYS A 108 0.26 22.22 -8.10
CA LYS A 108 0.12 23.24 -7.05
C LYS A 108 1.47 23.66 -6.45
N ILE A 109 2.47 22.83 -6.60
CA ILE A 109 3.79 23.00 -5.95
C ILE A 109 4.79 23.62 -6.90
N VAL A 110 4.71 23.27 -8.17
CA VAL A 110 5.65 23.72 -9.21
C VAL A 110 4.91 24.48 -10.30
N VAL A 111 5.41 25.67 -10.65
CA VAL A 111 4.78 26.60 -11.62
C VAL A 111 5.15 26.27 -13.07
N THR A 112 5.84 25.17 -13.34
CA THR A 112 6.23 24.79 -14.71
C THR A 112 5.25 23.82 -15.33
N ASN A 113 5.02 23.96 -16.65
CA ASN A 113 4.25 23.01 -17.45
C ASN A 113 5.07 21.76 -17.84
N SER A 114 6.24 21.56 -17.28
CA SER A 114 7.08 20.40 -17.56
C SER A 114 6.96 19.33 -16.47
N ASP A 115 6.85 18.09 -16.87
CA ASP A 115 6.84 16.93 -15.97
C ASP A 115 8.24 16.63 -15.40
N ASP A 116 9.22 17.51 -15.64
CA ASP A 116 10.59 17.33 -15.21
C ASP A 116 10.94 18.34 -14.11
N ILE A 117 11.52 17.84 -13.01
CA ILE A 117 12.11 18.67 -11.96
C ILE A 117 13.60 18.88 -12.28
N LYS A 118 13.97 20.12 -12.56
CA LYS A 118 15.37 20.51 -12.70
C LYS A 118 15.95 20.89 -11.35
N PHE A 119 17.08 20.31 -10.97
CA PHE A 119 17.74 20.58 -9.69
C PHE A 119 19.26 20.48 -9.79
N LEU A 120 19.95 21.11 -8.86
CA LEU A 120 21.39 20.92 -8.70
C LEU A 120 21.63 19.80 -7.67
N ASN A 121 22.28 18.73 -8.11
CA ASN A 121 22.62 17.63 -7.22
C ASN A 121 23.75 18.05 -6.27
N ILE A 122 23.50 17.99 -4.95
CA ILE A 122 24.46 18.41 -3.92
C ILE A 122 25.70 17.51 -3.83
N HIS A 123 25.62 16.29 -4.34
CA HIS A 123 26.72 15.33 -4.28
C HIS A 123 27.64 15.43 -5.49
N THR A 124 27.09 15.74 -6.66
CA THR A 124 27.85 15.82 -7.93
C THR A 124 28.13 17.23 -8.37
N HIS A 125 27.42 18.24 -7.83
CA HIS A 125 27.41 19.62 -8.25
C HIS A 125 27.08 19.83 -9.74
N ILE A 126 26.32 18.88 -10.32
CA ILE A 126 25.89 18.92 -11.71
C ILE A 126 24.39 19.14 -11.75
N PRO A 127 23.87 19.95 -12.69
CA PRO A 127 22.45 20.05 -12.94
C PRO A 127 21.89 18.71 -13.45
N GLU A 128 20.87 18.21 -12.79
CA GLU A 128 20.19 16.97 -13.12
C GLU A 128 18.69 17.21 -13.31
N TYR A 129 18.03 16.25 -13.95
CA TYR A 129 16.59 16.29 -14.19
C TYR A 129 15.96 15.03 -13.62
N MET A 130 14.95 15.19 -12.79
CA MET A 130 14.08 14.08 -12.39
C MET A 130 12.85 14.08 -13.29
N ARG A 131 12.76 13.06 -14.15
CA ARG A 131 11.57 12.85 -14.98
C ARG A 131 10.49 12.15 -14.19
N LEU A 132 9.31 12.71 -14.19
CA LEU A 132 8.13 12.15 -13.55
C LEU A 132 7.33 11.37 -14.61
N ASN A 133 7.85 10.22 -15.04
CA ASN A 133 7.25 9.41 -16.11
C ASN A 133 6.03 8.58 -15.65
N SER A 134 5.63 8.72 -14.40
CA SER A 134 4.50 8.02 -13.81
C SER A 134 3.40 8.99 -13.40
N GLU A 135 2.23 8.47 -13.11
CA GLU A 135 1.09 9.26 -12.66
C GLU A 135 1.35 9.90 -11.29
N ASN A 136 1.09 11.21 -11.17
CA ASN A 136 1.04 11.88 -9.87
C ASN A 136 -0.25 11.52 -9.17
N ILE A 137 -0.14 10.98 -7.96
CA ILE A 137 -1.30 10.76 -7.12
C ILE A 137 -1.20 11.57 -5.83
N PHE A 138 -2.29 12.15 -5.45
CA PHE A 138 -2.46 12.85 -4.18
C PHE A 138 -3.74 12.40 -3.45
N ASN A 139 -4.77 11.96 -4.19
CA ASN A 139 -6.00 11.38 -3.67
C ASN A 139 -6.68 10.51 -4.75
N ASN A 140 -7.69 9.72 -4.33
CA ASN A 140 -8.65 9.03 -5.22
C ASN A 140 -8.03 8.18 -6.34
N LEU A 141 -6.97 7.44 -6.04
CA LEU A 141 -6.46 6.42 -6.97
C LEU A 141 -7.32 5.16 -6.89
N LEU A 142 -7.95 4.77 -7.99
CA LEU A 142 -8.67 3.50 -8.10
C LEU A 142 -7.73 2.41 -8.64
N LEU A 143 -7.57 1.33 -7.90
CA LEU A 143 -6.83 0.14 -8.30
C LEU A 143 -7.79 -1.02 -8.57
N GLN A 144 -7.69 -1.60 -9.76
CA GLN A 144 -8.42 -2.81 -10.12
C GLN A 144 -7.91 -4.04 -9.33
N PRO A 145 -8.65 -5.16 -9.29
CA PRO A 145 -8.17 -6.39 -8.68
C PRO A 145 -6.82 -6.80 -9.26
N TYR A 146 -5.85 -7.11 -8.38
CA TYR A 146 -4.49 -7.54 -8.71
C TYR A 146 -3.66 -6.55 -9.54
N GLU A 147 -4.14 -5.32 -9.71
CA GLU A 147 -3.43 -4.27 -10.41
C GLU A 147 -2.21 -3.78 -9.62
N THR A 148 -1.14 -3.47 -10.36
CA THR A 148 0.04 -2.78 -9.85
C THR A 148 0.24 -1.51 -10.65
N ARG A 149 0.35 -0.37 -9.94
CA ARG A 149 0.74 0.91 -10.53
C ARG A 149 2.01 1.44 -9.90
N GLU A 150 2.87 2.00 -10.74
CA GLU A 150 3.97 2.83 -10.31
C GLU A 150 3.52 4.29 -10.40
N VAL A 151 3.65 4.99 -9.27
CA VAL A 151 3.15 6.35 -9.11
C VAL A 151 4.17 7.18 -8.34
N TYR A 152 4.09 8.49 -8.47
CA TYR A 152 4.79 9.39 -7.57
C TYR A 152 3.80 10.22 -6.76
N ILE A 153 4.24 10.59 -5.55
CA ILE A 153 3.46 11.33 -4.58
C ILE A 153 4.30 12.50 -4.13
N THR A 154 3.71 13.67 -4.09
CA THR A 154 4.38 14.90 -3.72
C THR A 154 3.87 15.43 -2.39
N PHE A 155 4.79 15.92 -1.58
CA PHE A 155 4.52 16.55 -0.29
C PHE A 155 5.24 17.87 -0.24
N SER A 156 4.54 18.93 0.15
CA SER A 156 5.11 20.25 0.32
C SER A 156 5.06 20.71 1.78
N SER A 157 5.83 21.71 2.10
CA SER A 157 5.78 22.40 3.39
C SER A 157 5.92 23.91 3.21
N SER A 158 5.06 24.66 3.87
CA SER A 158 5.18 26.12 3.96
C SER A 158 6.33 26.56 4.86
N ILE A 159 6.76 25.67 5.73
CA ILE A 159 7.93 25.82 6.60
C ILE A 159 8.91 24.72 6.21
N SER A 160 10.22 24.98 6.19
CA SER A 160 11.19 23.95 5.79
C SER A 160 10.97 22.64 6.55
N PHE A 161 11.08 21.50 5.85
CA PHE A 161 11.08 20.20 6.51
C PHE A 161 12.18 20.11 7.56
N PRO A 162 11.97 19.36 8.67
CA PRO A 162 12.95 19.22 9.73
C PRO A 162 14.32 18.78 9.18
N LYS A 163 15.32 19.66 9.22
CA LYS A 163 16.66 19.43 8.63
C LYS A 163 17.28 18.12 9.12
N GLU A 164 17.15 17.83 10.41
CA GLU A 164 17.72 16.62 11.02
C GLU A 164 17.18 15.32 10.43
N ILE A 165 15.95 15.33 9.93
CA ILE A 165 15.30 14.14 9.38
C ILE A 165 15.75 13.93 7.93
N VAL A 166 15.97 15.01 7.20
CA VAL A 166 16.25 14.99 5.78
C VAL A 166 17.73 14.76 5.49
N PHE A 167 18.63 15.43 6.23
CA PHE A 167 20.08 15.30 6.02
C PHE A 167 20.63 13.91 6.32
N TRP A 168 20.05 13.19 7.27
CA TRP A 168 20.57 11.89 7.72
C TRP A 168 19.88 10.68 7.08
N GLY A 169 19.04 10.87 6.06
CA GLY A 169 18.34 9.78 5.40
C GLY A 169 17.45 8.98 6.37
N LYS A 170 16.84 9.65 7.34
CA LYS A 170 16.00 9.01 8.34
C LYS A 170 14.78 8.36 7.68
N LYS A 171 14.34 7.29 8.29
CA LYS A 171 13.15 6.55 7.86
C LYS A 171 11.90 7.39 8.12
N ALA A 172 11.17 7.67 7.07
CA ALA A 172 9.82 8.21 7.10
C ALA A 172 8.79 7.08 6.99
N LYS A 173 7.54 7.39 7.22
CA LYS A 173 6.42 6.45 7.09
C LYS A 173 5.38 7.00 6.14
N LEU A 174 5.28 6.41 4.97
CA LEU A 174 4.20 6.69 4.03
C LEU A 174 2.94 5.96 4.50
N LYS A 175 1.85 6.69 4.66
CA LYS A 175 0.54 6.19 5.12
C LYS A 175 -0.49 6.42 4.04
N MET A 176 -1.37 5.45 3.84
CA MET A 176 -2.50 5.53 2.89
C MET A 176 -3.75 4.95 3.53
N THR A 177 -4.89 5.55 3.27
CA THR A 177 -6.20 5.05 3.67
C THR A 177 -6.88 4.41 2.46
N VAL A 178 -7.29 3.17 2.61
CA VAL A 178 -7.98 2.39 1.56
C VAL A 178 -9.20 1.73 2.18
N ALA A 179 -10.40 2.10 1.73
CA ALA A 179 -11.66 1.59 2.26
C ALA A 179 -11.69 1.57 3.81
N ASN A 180 -11.38 2.70 4.43
CA ASN A 180 -11.32 2.91 5.88
C ASN A 180 -10.24 2.11 6.63
N ARG A 181 -9.35 1.42 5.92
CA ARG A 181 -8.19 0.72 6.50
C ARG A 181 -6.90 1.50 6.23
N LYS A 182 -6.05 1.59 7.24
CA LYS A 182 -4.76 2.29 7.16
C LYS A 182 -3.65 1.32 6.76
N PHE A 183 -2.98 1.62 5.67
CA PHE A 183 -1.78 0.92 5.21
C PHE A 183 -0.57 1.83 5.36
N SER A 184 0.60 1.25 5.56
CA SER A 184 1.80 2.06 5.67
C SER A 184 3.04 1.31 5.20
N SER A 185 4.00 2.06 4.65
CA SER A 185 5.32 1.57 4.26
C SER A 185 6.41 2.48 4.83
N LYS A 186 7.55 1.90 5.18
CA LYS A 186 8.74 2.66 5.56
C LYS A 186 9.44 3.12 4.29
N VAL A 187 9.77 4.41 4.22
CA VAL A 187 10.51 5.03 3.12
C VAL A 187 11.72 5.76 3.70
N ARG A 188 12.74 5.99 2.88
CA ARG A 188 13.89 6.83 3.24
C ARG A 188 13.82 8.11 2.42
N VAL A 189 13.90 9.24 3.09
CA VAL A 189 13.95 10.54 2.43
C VAL A 189 15.41 10.96 2.32
N GLN A 190 15.86 11.24 1.11
CA GLN A 190 17.24 11.67 0.81
C GLN A 190 17.22 13.09 0.28
N LEU A 191 18.09 13.93 0.81
CA LEU A 191 18.32 15.26 0.28
C LEU A 191 19.16 15.15 -1.00
N ILE A 192 18.63 15.66 -2.11
CA ILE A 192 19.34 15.68 -3.41
C ILE A 192 19.74 17.10 -3.81
N SER A 193 18.89 18.10 -3.54
CA SER A 193 19.25 19.48 -3.84
C SER A 193 19.41 20.30 -2.56
N GLY A 194 20.52 21.01 -2.46
CA GLY A 194 20.82 21.98 -1.43
C GLY A 194 20.71 23.41 -1.93
N ALA A 195 20.67 24.34 -0.98
CA ALA A 195 20.97 25.74 -1.30
C ALA A 195 22.44 25.82 -1.72
N LEU A 196 22.69 26.45 -2.85
CA LEU A 196 24.00 27.04 -3.13
C LEU A 196 24.25 28.19 -2.16
#